data_73367ef952e9b3fedf5d8a8f161353cd
#
_entry.id   73367ef952e9b3fedf5d8a8f161353cd
#
_cell.length_a   1.000
_cell.length_b   1.000
_cell.length_c   1.000
_cell.angle_alpha   90.00
_cell.angle_beta   90.00
_cell.angle_gamma   90.00
#
_symmetry.space_group_name_H-M   'P 1'
#
loop_
_entity.id
_entity.type
_entity.pdbx_description
1 polymer ?
#
loop_
_entity_poly.entity_id
_entity_poly.type
_entity_poly.pdbx_seq_one_letter_code
_entity_poly.pdbx_strand_id
1 'polypeptide(L)'
;VGGSALALGQAAMASSVPVVVASNQSTINVTVATALPAGTNTIGNVVPTGATTTGATPFHLPSSANSNNSTNVKASAGTVYNITVTNTNAAVRYLKLYDKASAPTVGTDTPVWTLAIPPNVGGYSVPFPVGLKFSNGIGFGMVVNAADADNTSVAAGDLVGFNLAYV
;
A
#
# COMPACT_ATOMS: atom_id res chain seq x y z
N VAL A 1 41.44 54.87 2.46
CA VAL A 1 40.31 54.27 1.78
C VAL A 1 39.50 53.52 2.83
N GLY A 2 38.42 54.15 3.34
CA GLY A 2 37.55 53.56 4.34
C GLY A 2 36.59 52.58 3.66
N GLY A 3 36.83 51.29 3.78
CA GLY A 3 35.85 50.29 3.43
C GLY A 3 34.71 50.33 4.46
N SER A 4 33.49 50.61 4.03
CA SER A 4 32.31 50.42 4.88
C SER A 4 32.25 48.98 5.30
N ALA A 5 32.11 48.73 6.61
CA ALA A 5 31.87 47.41 7.12
C ALA A 5 30.58 46.87 6.50
N LEU A 6 30.64 45.71 5.89
CA LEU A 6 29.44 45.02 5.42
C LEU A 6 28.60 44.68 6.64
N ALA A 7 27.36 45.15 6.65
CA ALA A 7 26.40 44.78 7.68
C ALA A 7 26.10 43.26 7.58
N LEU A 8 26.39 42.54 8.64
CA LEU A 8 26.03 41.12 8.76
C LEU A 8 24.55 41.04 9.13
N GLY A 9 23.71 40.73 8.19
CA GLY A 9 22.27 40.57 8.39
C GLY A 9 21.50 40.50 7.07
N GLN A 10 20.20 40.20 7.13
CA GLN A 10 19.34 40.26 5.96
C GLN A 10 19.14 41.74 5.53
N ALA A 11 19.66 42.09 4.36
CA ALA A 11 19.38 43.34 3.70
C ALA A 11 18.21 43.20 2.73
N ALA A 12 17.51 44.33 2.47
CA ALA A 12 16.52 44.35 1.37
C ALA A 12 17.20 44.01 0.04
N MET A 13 16.47 43.35 -0.88
CA MET A 13 17.02 42.81 -2.12
C MET A 13 17.83 43.84 -2.94
N ALA A 14 17.43 45.12 -2.90
CA ALA A 14 18.14 46.19 -3.60
C ALA A 14 19.48 46.59 -2.94
N SER A 15 19.76 46.14 -1.72
CA SER A 15 20.96 46.48 -0.93
C SER A 15 21.78 45.23 -0.56
N SER A 16 21.38 44.06 -1.02
CA SER A 16 22.11 42.81 -0.75
C SER A 16 23.27 42.62 -1.71
N VAL A 17 24.38 42.12 -1.20
CA VAL A 17 25.50 41.69 -2.03
C VAL A 17 25.15 40.35 -2.68
N PRO A 18 25.27 40.20 -4.00
CA PRO A 18 25.08 38.91 -4.66
C PRO A 18 26.01 37.85 -4.08
N VAL A 19 25.48 36.77 -3.54
CA VAL A 19 26.27 35.64 -3.10
C VAL A 19 26.40 34.66 -4.28
N VAL A 20 27.58 34.59 -4.84
CA VAL A 20 27.89 33.60 -5.86
C VAL A 20 28.42 32.34 -5.17
N VAL A 21 27.73 31.24 -5.31
CA VAL A 21 28.19 29.96 -4.81
C VAL A 21 29.26 29.44 -5.74
N ALA A 22 30.45 29.16 -5.22
CA ALA A 22 31.52 28.62 -6.02
C ALA A 22 31.18 27.24 -6.61
N SER A 23 31.53 27.00 -7.86
CA SER A 23 31.20 25.74 -8.56
C SER A 23 31.82 24.47 -7.94
N ASN A 24 32.82 24.65 -7.07
CA ASN A 24 33.48 23.57 -6.35
C ASN A 24 32.93 23.32 -4.94
N GLN A 25 31.82 23.97 -4.58
CA GLN A 25 31.16 23.75 -3.28
C GLN A 25 30.42 22.42 -3.30
N SER A 26 30.86 21.48 -2.46
CA SER A 26 30.40 20.10 -2.50
C SER A 26 28.98 19.87 -1.96
N THR A 27 28.50 20.71 -1.04
CA THR A 27 27.16 20.53 -0.45
C THR A 27 26.65 21.84 0.12
N ILE A 28 25.42 22.23 -0.27
CA ILE A 28 24.66 23.30 0.38
C ILE A 28 23.49 22.67 1.10
N ASN A 29 23.50 22.69 2.42
CA ASN A 29 22.35 22.27 3.23
C ASN A 29 21.33 23.41 3.29
N VAL A 30 20.23 23.25 2.56
CA VAL A 30 19.09 24.18 2.61
C VAL A 30 18.00 23.58 3.48
N THR A 31 17.71 24.22 4.62
CA THR A 31 16.54 23.85 5.43
C THR A 31 15.37 24.74 5.00
N VAL A 32 14.33 24.14 4.45
CA VAL A 32 13.07 24.84 4.14
C VAL A 32 12.19 24.77 5.39
N ALA A 33 12.13 25.88 6.14
CA ALA A 33 11.39 25.98 7.40
C ALA A 33 9.87 26.15 7.22
N THR A 34 9.42 26.46 6.00
CA THR A 34 8.00 26.63 5.68
C THR A 34 7.64 25.74 4.48
N ALA A 35 6.35 25.39 4.37
CA ALA A 35 5.87 24.63 3.22
C ALA A 35 6.22 25.39 1.92
N LEU A 36 6.73 24.66 0.90
CA LEU A 36 6.94 25.22 -0.42
C LEU A 36 5.59 25.70 -0.98
N PRO A 37 5.51 26.88 -1.61
CA PRO A 37 4.29 27.34 -2.26
C PRO A 37 3.80 26.31 -3.28
N ALA A 38 2.48 26.15 -3.38
CA ALA A 38 1.89 25.34 -4.46
C ALA A 38 2.30 25.93 -5.82
N GLY A 39 2.98 25.16 -6.65
CA GLY A 39 3.47 25.56 -7.95
C GLY A 39 3.70 24.36 -8.85
N THR A 40 3.83 24.61 -10.14
CA THR A 40 4.13 23.60 -11.18
C THR A 40 5.63 23.28 -11.29
N ASN A 41 6.44 23.76 -10.36
CA ASN A 41 7.87 23.52 -10.37
C ASN A 41 8.18 22.05 -10.13
N THR A 42 8.88 21.45 -11.07
CA THR A 42 9.40 20.07 -10.92
C THR A 42 10.46 20.11 -9.81
N ILE A 43 10.08 19.68 -8.61
CA ILE A 43 11.05 19.35 -7.56
C ILE A 43 11.72 18.07 -8.06
N GLY A 44 13.04 18.09 -8.24
CA GLY A 44 13.78 16.90 -8.64
C GLY A 44 13.44 15.68 -7.78
N ASN A 45 14.09 14.55 -7.98
CA ASN A 45 13.77 13.29 -7.32
C ASN A 45 13.58 13.45 -5.80
N VAL A 46 12.34 13.70 -5.35
CA VAL A 46 11.98 13.71 -3.93
C VAL A 46 11.75 12.26 -3.51
N VAL A 47 12.68 11.70 -2.79
CA VAL A 47 12.44 10.41 -2.10
C VAL A 47 11.61 10.75 -0.85
N PRO A 48 10.32 10.38 -0.78
CA PRO A 48 9.53 10.62 0.42
C PRO A 48 10.19 9.86 1.58
N THR A 49 10.53 10.56 2.65
CA THR A 49 10.99 9.95 3.91
C THR A 49 9.82 9.24 4.57
N GLY A 50 9.54 8.05 4.14
CA GLY A 50 8.36 7.26 4.54
C GLY A 50 7.92 6.29 3.45
N ALA A 51 8.47 6.40 2.24
CA ALA A 51 8.46 5.28 1.31
C ALA A 51 9.34 4.20 1.96
N THR A 52 8.71 3.16 2.50
CA THR A 52 9.45 2.01 2.97
C THR A 52 10.23 1.46 1.77
N THR A 53 11.56 1.51 1.84
CA THR A 53 12.45 0.85 0.87
C THR A 53 12.33 -0.67 0.98
N THR A 54 11.52 -1.13 1.90
CA THR A 54 11.21 -2.54 2.13
C THR A 54 10.05 -2.90 1.21
N GLY A 55 10.25 -3.82 0.30
CA GLY A 55 9.21 -4.35 -0.58
C GLY A 55 8.05 -4.97 0.21
N ALA A 56 6.94 -5.25 -0.48
CA ALA A 56 5.81 -5.93 0.13
C ALA A 56 6.17 -7.36 0.54
N THR A 57 5.66 -7.80 1.68
CA THR A 57 5.75 -9.19 2.14
C THR A 57 4.74 -10.02 1.34
N PRO A 58 5.13 -11.17 0.76
CA PRO A 58 4.20 -12.06 0.09
C PRO A 58 3.54 -13.02 1.09
N PHE A 59 2.24 -13.25 0.92
CA PHE A 59 1.53 -14.40 1.44
C PHE A 59 1.14 -15.30 0.27
N HIS A 60 1.24 -16.61 0.44
CA HIS A 60 0.91 -17.58 -0.59
C HIS A 60 0.08 -18.73 -0.04
N LEU A 61 -1.08 -18.99 -0.66
CA LEU A 61 -1.88 -20.19 -0.48
C LEU A 61 -1.88 -20.97 -1.81
N PRO A 62 -1.24 -22.14 -1.88
CA PRO A 62 -1.13 -22.89 -3.14
C PRO A 62 -2.49 -23.32 -3.71
N SER A 63 -3.40 -23.76 -2.84
CA SER A 63 -4.71 -24.29 -3.21
C SER A 63 -5.70 -24.15 -2.09
N SER A 64 -6.96 -23.83 -2.42
CA SER A 64 -8.06 -23.89 -1.44
C SER A 64 -8.27 -25.30 -0.93
N ALA A 65 -8.56 -25.44 0.36
CA ALA A 65 -9.09 -26.66 0.96
C ALA A 65 -10.61 -26.69 0.81
N ASN A 66 -11.21 -27.84 1.07
CA ASN A 66 -12.68 -27.99 1.15
C ASN A 66 -13.20 -27.35 2.45
N SER A 67 -13.11 -26.03 2.52
CA SER A 67 -13.51 -25.18 3.66
C SER A 67 -13.68 -23.74 3.21
N ASN A 68 -14.05 -22.82 4.11
CA ASN A 68 -14.05 -21.38 3.82
C ASN A 68 -12.64 -20.76 3.88
N ASN A 69 -11.59 -21.56 4.11
CA ASN A 69 -10.18 -21.17 4.12
C ASN A 69 -9.88 -19.94 4.99
N SER A 70 -10.63 -19.78 6.09
CA SER A 70 -10.43 -18.67 7.03
C SER A 70 -8.99 -18.63 7.53
N THR A 71 -8.31 -17.51 7.28
CA THR A 71 -6.88 -17.35 7.57
C THR A 71 -6.59 -15.93 8.06
N ASN A 72 -5.74 -15.81 9.07
CA ASN A 72 -5.10 -14.56 9.45
C ASN A 72 -3.73 -14.46 8.76
N VAL A 73 -3.55 -13.46 7.92
CA VAL A 73 -2.30 -13.18 7.20
C VAL A 73 -1.36 -12.33 8.04
N LYS A 74 -1.93 -11.35 8.75
CA LYS A 74 -1.19 -10.44 9.63
C LYS A 74 -2.04 -10.08 10.83
N ALA A 75 -1.49 -10.26 12.04
CA ALA A 75 -2.21 -10.02 13.29
C ALA A 75 -2.09 -8.56 13.80
N SER A 76 -1.66 -7.65 12.96
CA SER A 76 -1.52 -6.20 13.25
C SER A 76 -1.90 -5.39 12.04
N ALA A 77 -2.05 -4.08 12.21
CA ALA A 77 -2.30 -3.15 11.12
C ALA A 77 -1.38 -3.39 9.92
N GLY A 78 -1.92 -3.24 8.72
CA GLY A 78 -1.18 -3.46 7.48
C GLY A 78 -1.86 -2.85 6.27
N THR A 79 -1.23 -2.98 5.12
CA THR A 79 -1.73 -2.49 3.84
C THR A 79 -1.52 -3.55 2.77
N VAL A 80 -2.57 -3.87 2.02
CA VAL A 80 -2.52 -4.81 0.89
C VAL A 80 -2.34 -4.02 -0.40
N TYR A 81 -1.40 -4.44 -1.25
CA TYR A 81 -1.08 -3.78 -2.51
C TYR A 81 -1.49 -4.56 -3.75
N ASN A 82 -1.56 -5.87 -3.65
CA ASN A 82 -1.98 -6.71 -4.76
C ASN A 82 -2.56 -8.03 -4.28
N ILE A 83 -3.52 -8.54 -5.03
CA ILE A 83 -4.06 -9.89 -4.90
C ILE A 83 -3.98 -10.56 -6.26
N THR A 84 -3.50 -11.80 -6.31
CA THR A 84 -3.60 -12.66 -7.49
C THR A 84 -4.19 -14.00 -7.11
N VAL A 85 -5.05 -14.54 -7.96
CA VAL A 85 -5.69 -15.84 -7.73
C VAL A 85 -6.16 -16.45 -9.06
N THR A 86 -6.18 -17.75 -9.15
CA THR A 86 -6.77 -18.49 -10.26
C THR A 86 -8.04 -19.19 -9.77
N ASN A 87 -9.16 -19.01 -10.47
CA ASN A 87 -10.38 -19.78 -10.24
C ASN A 87 -10.50 -20.87 -11.30
N THR A 88 -10.36 -22.12 -10.88
CA THR A 88 -10.48 -23.30 -11.75
C THR A 88 -11.91 -23.81 -11.86
N ASN A 89 -12.82 -23.30 -11.01
CA ASN A 89 -14.20 -23.69 -11.01
C ASN A 89 -15.00 -22.99 -12.13
N ALA A 90 -16.00 -23.68 -12.68
CA ALA A 90 -16.89 -23.14 -13.70
C ALA A 90 -17.92 -22.13 -13.16
N ALA A 91 -17.94 -21.88 -11.86
CA ALA A 91 -18.75 -20.86 -11.21
C ALA A 91 -17.90 -19.80 -10.53
N VAL A 92 -18.45 -18.59 -10.35
CA VAL A 92 -17.82 -17.51 -9.57
C VAL A 92 -17.51 -18.01 -8.16
N ARG A 93 -16.37 -17.59 -7.62
CA ARG A 93 -15.98 -17.75 -6.23
C ARG A 93 -15.71 -16.36 -5.61
N TYR A 94 -15.82 -16.26 -4.31
CA TYR A 94 -15.69 -15.00 -3.61
C TYR A 94 -14.57 -15.06 -2.56
N LEU A 95 -13.67 -14.08 -2.65
CA LEU A 95 -12.67 -13.80 -1.63
C LEU A 95 -13.18 -12.65 -0.76
N LYS A 96 -13.29 -12.88 0.53
CA LYS A 96 -13.68 -11.88 1.52
C LYS A 96 -12.46 -11.47 2.34
N LEU A 97 -12.23 -10.17 2.48
CA LEU A 97 -11.16 -9.60 3.31
C LEU A 97 -11.75 -9.02 4.59
N TYR A 98 -11.03 -9.20 5.69
CA TYR A 98 -11.47 -8.81 7.04
C TYR A 98 -10.39 -7.99 7.74
N ASP A 99 -10.77 -6.88 8.35
CA ASP A 99 -9.89 -6.07 9.21
C ASP A 99 -9.89 -6.64 10.63
N LYS A 100 -9.16 -7.73 10.85
CA LYS A 100 -9.16 -8.49 12.11
C LYS A 100 -7.78 -9.07 12.43
N ALA A 101 -7.36 -8.96 13.69
CA ALA A 101 -6.07 -9.44 14.18
C ALA A 101 -6.02 -10.98 14.39
N SER A 102 -7.13 -11.69 14.17
CA SER A 102 -7.25 -13.16 14.24
C SER A 102 -7.91 -13.69 12.98
N ALA A 103 -7.89 -15.00 12.78
CA ALA A 103 -8.64 -15.62 11.68
C ALA A 103 -10.13 -15.24 11.76
N PRO A 104 -10.75 -14.78 10.66
CA PRO A 104 -12.14 -14.35 10.68
C PRO A 104 -13.10 -15.54 10.88
N THR A 105 -14.21 -15.28 11.56
CA THR A 105 -15.35 -16.20 11.59
C THR A 105 -16.26 -15.89 10.40
N VAL A 106 -15.94 -16.55 9.27
CA VAL A 106 -16.64 -16.32 7.99
C VAL A 106 -18.14 -16.57 8.16
N GLY A 107 -18.96 -15.64 7.68
CA GLY A 107 -20.42 -15.66 7.84
C GLY A 107 -20.93 -15.00 9.13
N THR A 108 -20.05 -14.70 10.08
CA THR A 108 -20.38 -13.98 11.33
C THR A 108 -19.70 -12.61 11.37
N ASP A 109 -18.39 -12.57 11.10
CA ASP A 109 -17.66 -11.31 10.96
C ASP A 109 -18.06 -10.64 9.64
N THR A 110 -18.14 -9.30 9.65
CA THR A 110 -18.43 -8.53 8.45
C THR A 110 -17.14 -8.29 7.66
N PRO A 111 -17.06 -8.71 6.38
CA PRO A 111 -15.92 -8.41 5.55
C PRO A 111 -15.82 -6.91 5.25
N VAL A 112 -14.62 -6.36 5.20
CA VAL A 112 -14.38 -4.97 4.75
C VAL A 112 -14.37 -4.88 3.23
N TRP A 113 -14.17 -6.01 2.54
CA TRP A 113 -14.18 -6.07 1.09
C TRP A 113 -14.46 -7.49 0.58
N THR A 114 -15.28 -7.59 -0.47
CA THR A 114 -15.61 -8.85 -1.13
C THR A 114 -15.26 -8.76 -2.61
N LEU A 115 -14.41 -9.67 -3.08
CA LEU A 115 -13.96 -9.77 -4.46
C LEU A 115 -14.63 -10.97 -5.14
N ALA A 116 -15.37 -10.72 -6.22
CA ALA A 116 -15.85 -11.77 -7.11
C ALA A 116 -14.72 -12.20 -8.05
N ILE A 117 -14.40 -13.48 -8.05
CA ILE A 117 -13.39 -14.08 -8.91
C ILE A 117 -14.12 -14.82 -10.03
N PRO A 118 -14.01 -14.36 -11.30
CA PRO A 118 -14.74 -14.96 -12.43
C PRO A 118 -14.44 -16.44 -12.59
N PRO A 119 -15.37 -17.22 -13.18
CA PRO A 119 -15.16 -18.65 -13.41
C PRO A 119 -14.05 -18.90 -14.44
N ASN A 120 -13.32 -20.01 -14.30
CA ASN A 120 -12.29 -20.47 -15.24
C ASN A 120 -11.27 -19.38 -15.60
N VAL A 121 -10.90 -18.51 -14.65
CA VAL A 121 -9.93 -17.43 -14.85
C VAL A 121 -8.58 -17.82 -14.29
N GLY A 122 -7.52 -17.71 -15.12
CA GLY A 122 -6.13 -17.86 -14.70
C GLY A 122 -5.49 -16.54 -14.36
N GLY A 123 -4.80 -16.47 -13.21
CA GLY A 123 -4.00 -15.31 -12.83
C GLY A 123 -4.79 -14.01 -12.68
N TYR A 124 -6.02 -14.08 -12.15
CA TYR A 124 -6.83 -12.87 -11.89
C TYR A 124 -6.10 -11.98 -10.89
N SER A 125 -5.78 -10.77 -11.30
CA SER A 125 -4.96 -9.83 -10.52
C SER A 125 -5.73 -8.55 -10.22
N VAL A 126 -5.68 -8.14 -8.95
CA VAL A 126 -6.32 -6.90 -8.46
C VAL A 126 -5.27 -6.06 -7.75
N PRO A 127 -4.69 -5.06 -8.44
CA PRO A 127 -3.74 -4.13 -7.84
C PRO A 127 -4.46 -3.04 -7.05
N PHE A 128 -3.82 -2.59 -5.95
CA PHE A 128 -4.22 -1.43 -5.15
C PHE A 128 -3.07 -0.41 -5.18
N PRO A 129 -3.04 0.50 -6.15
CA PRO A 129 -1.91 1.43 -6.33
C PRO A 129 -1.59 2.30 -5.11
N VAL A 130 -2.62 2.67 -4.32
CA VAL A 130 -2.47 3.44 -3.07
C VAL A 130 -2.52 2.55 -1.82
N GLY A 131 -2.71 1.24 -2.01
CA GLY A 131 -2.87 0.28 -0.93
C GLY A 131 -4.28 0.25 -0.32
N LEU A 132 -4.72 -0.93 0.11
CA LEU A 132 -5.93 -1.15 0.89
C LEU A 132 -5.54 -1.30 2.36
N LYS A 133 -5.94 -0.35 3.21
CA LYS A 133 -5.54 -0.26 4.61
C LYS A 133 -6.40 -1.17 5.50
N PHE A 134 -5.73 -1.84 6.43
CA PHE A 134 -6.30 -2.61 7.54
C PHE A 134 -5.77 -2.05 8.85
N SER A 135 -6.65 -1.72 9.79
CA SER A 135 -6.27 -1.05 11.04
C SER A 135 -5.97 -2.03 12.18
N ASN A 136 -6.55 -3.23 12.12
CA ASN A 136 -6.44 -4.26 13.17
C ASN A 136 -5.58 -5.44 12.71
N GLY A 137 -5.76 -5.89 11.47
CA GLY A 137 -5.05 -7.02 10.91
C GLY A 137 -5.63 -7.44 9.58
N ILE A 138 -4.92 -8.29 8.86
CA ILE A 138 -5.30 -8.76 7.53
C ILE A 138 -5.75 -10.20 7.63
N GLY A 139 -7.03 -10.44 7.47
CA GLY A 139 -7.63 -11.78 7.39
C GLY A 139 -8.37 -11.98 6.08
N PHE A 140 -8.56 -13.23 5.68
CA PHE A 140 -9.39 -13.56 4.53
C PHE A 140 -10.21 -14.83 4.74
N GLY A 141 -11.25 -14.99 3.91
CA GLY A 141 -12.02 -16.21 3.74
C GLY A 141 -12.44 -16.38 2.27
N MET A 142 -12.69 -17.61 1.86
CA MET A 142 -13.10 -17.97 0.51
C MET A 142 -14.44 -18.69 0.56
N VAL A 143 -15.43 -18.21 -0.20
CA VAL A 143 -16.81 -18.74 -0.16
C VAL A 143 -17.43 -18.81 -1.54
N VAL A 144 -18.57 -19.53 -1.61
CA VAL A 144 -19.30 -19.75 -2.86
C VAL A 144 -20.18 -18.56 -3.24
N ASN A 145 -20.72 -17.80 -2.28
CA ASN A 145 -21.66 -16.70 -2.53
C ASN A 145 -21.17 -15.35 -1.99
N ALA A 146 -21.69 -14.27 -2.58
CA ALA A 146 -21.26 -12.91 -2.28
C ALA A 146 -21.76 -12.38 -0.92
N ALA A 147 -22.90 -12.87 -0.42
CA ALA A 147 -23.53 -12.33 0.79
C ALA A 147 -22.58 -12.37 1.99
N ASP A 148 -22.51 -11.31 2.78
CA ASP A 148 -21.59 -11.21 3.92
C ASP A 148 -21.75 -12.36 4.91
N ALA A 149 -22.98 -12.79 5.13
CA ALA A 149 -23.32 -13.92 6.00
C ALA A 149 -23.08 -15.30 5.36
N ASP A 150 -22.65 -15.38 4.08
CA ASP A 150 -22.34 -16.65 3.47
C ASP A 150 -21.04 -17.22 4.04
N ASN A 151 -21.12 -18.48 4.48
CA ASN A 151 -19.97 -19.26 4.96
C ASN A 151 -19.81 -20.60 4.17
N THR A 152 -20.52 -20.71 3.03
CA THR A 152 -20.47 -21.92 2.20
C THR A 152 -19.04 -22.16 1.70
N SER A 153 -18.48 -23.30 2.07
CA SER A 153 -17.13 -23.70 1.72
C SER A 153 -16.93 -23.80 0.23
N VAL A 154 -15.79 -23.31 -0.27
CA VAL A 154 -15.30 -23.69 -1.61
C VAL A 154 -14.81 -25.12 -1.60
N ALA A 155 -14.76 -25.79 -2.75
CA ALA A 155 -14.14 -27.11 -2.86
C ALA A 155 -12.60 -27.00 -2.86
N ALA A 156 -11.95 -28.12 -2.56
CA ALA A 156 -10.50 -28.19 -2.69
C ALA A 156 -10.09 -27.97 -4.16
N GLY A 157 -9.14 -27.07 -4.37
CA GLY A 157 -8.66 -26.72 -5.71
C GLY A 157 -9.53 -25.74 -6.51
N ASP A 158 -10.67 -25.27 -6.01
CA ASP A 158 -11.49 -24.25 -6.69
C ASP A 158 -10.68 -22.97 -6.93
N LEU A 159 -9.93 -22.54 -5.92
CA LEU A 159 -9.06 -21.38 -5.98
C LEU A 159 -7.62 -21.82 -5.75
N VAL A 160 -6.74 -21.53 -6.71
CA VAL A 160 -5.32 -21.93 -6.64
C VAL A 160 -4.41 -20.74 -6.87
N GLY A 161 -3.18 -20.83 -6.36
CA GLY A 161 -2.18 -19.77 -6.52
C GLY A 161 -2.63 -18.44 -5.96
N PHE A 162 -3.34 -18.43 -4.82
CA PHE A 162 -3.70 -17.19 -4.16
C PHE A 162 -2.46 -16.55 -3.54
N ASN A 163 -2.13 -15.35 -4.01
CA ASN A 163 -1.05 -14.54 -3.47
C ASN A 163 -1.59 -13.18 -3.04
N LEU A 164 -1.05 -12.68 -1.95
CA LEU A 164 -1.37 -11.37 -1.40
C LEU A 164 -0.06 -10.67 -1.04
N ALA A 165 0.15 -9.46 -1.57
CA ALA A 165 1.32 -8.64 -1.27
C ALA A 165 0.93 -7.54 -0.27
N TYR A 166 1.63 -7.46 0.87
CA TYR A 166 1.27 -6.56 1.97
C TYR A 166 2.49 -6.00 2.72
N VAL A 167 2.28 -4.97 3.51
CA VAL A 167 3.23 -4.45 4.51
C VAL A 167 2.58 -4.33 5.87
#